data_cb37ce7f9d82b6b9374824d91593fed5
#
_entry.id   cb37ce7f9d82b6b9374824d91593fed5
#
_cell.length_a   1.000
_cell.length_b   1.000
_cell.length_c   1.000
_cell.angle_alpha   90.00
_cell.angle_beta   90.00
_cell.angle_gamma   90.00
#
_symmetry.space_group_name_H-M   'P 1'
#
loop_
_entity.id
_entity.type
_entity.pdbx_description
1 polymer ?
#
loop_
_entity_poly.entity_id
_entity_poly.type
_entity_poly.pdbx_seq_one_letter_code
_entity_poly.pdbx_strand_id
1 'polypeptide(L)'
;EIEPFQASSAGVEHEWSTYMQPVFGQPLKRIAAWVGDAEKSMGDIVITHYGLESGLVYKQGRALRAQQKQLRPLVLTLDLLPDVTVQELAVRLKPTKKQSLSNVWRKAGLDAAKASLVRELVAKDHWNHPEQLAQQVKQLQIPLTGFRPIEEAISCAGGVRREGLSSQLQLKSNPAVFLCGEVLDWDAPTGG
;
A
#
# COMPACT_ATOMS: atom_id res chain seq x y z
N GLU A 1 -8.60 5.04 -30.15
CA GLU A 1 -8.86 5.66 -28.86
C GLU A 1 -7.66 5.43 -27.93
N ILE A 2 -7.39 6.40 -27.06
CA ILE A 2 -6.31 6.36 -26.07
C ILE A 2 -6.96 6.44 -24.69
N GLU A 3 -6.66 5.47 -23.82
CA GLU A 3 -6.95 5.56 -22.39
C GLU A 3 -5.91 6.46 -21.73
N PRO A 4 -6.30 7.47 -20.93
CA PRO A 4 -5.36 8.34 -20.27
C PRO A 4 -4.34 7.57 -19.44
N PHE A 5 -3.08 7.96 -19.53
CA PHE A 5 -2.03 7.37 -18.68
C PHE A 5 -2.25 7.68 -17.21
N GLN A 6 -2.02 6.69 -16.37
CA GLN A 6 -2.09 6.76 -14.91
C GLN A 6 -0.85 6.10 -14.32
N ALA A 7 -0.39 6.59 -13.16
CA ALA A 7 0.68 5.94 -12.42
C ALA A 7 0.26 4.52 -12.02
N SER A 8 1.02 3.50 -12.41
CA SER A 8 0.79 2.10 -12.03
C SER A 8 1.69 1.69 -10.87
N SER A 9 3.00 1.69 -11.09
CA SER A 9 3.98 1.39 -10.04
C SER A 9 4.51 2.70 -9.47
N ALA A 10 3.73 3.30 -8.57
CA ALA A 10 4.04 4.57 -7.92
C ALA A 10 3.75 4.51 -6.42
N GLY A 11 4.41 5.36 -5.67
CA GLY A 11 4.10 5.61 -4.27
C GLY A 11 2.69 6.17 -4.09
N VAL A 12 2.19 6.08 -2.88
CA VAL A 12 0.88 6.63 -2.47
C VAL A 12 1.07 7.65 -1.37
N GLU A 13 0.20 8.66 -1.34
CA GLU A 13 0.32 9.80 -0.46
C GLU A 13 -0.54 9.64 0.80
N HIS A 14 0.02 10.04 1.92
CA HIS A 14 -0.64 10.16 3.22
C HIS A 14 -0.01 11.32 4.00
N GLU A 15 -0.82 12.10 4.69
CA GLU A 15 -0.34 13.20 5.53
C GLU A 15 0.06 12.70 6.91
N TRP A 16 1.37 12.50 7.10
CA TRP A 16 1.93 12.11 8.40
C TRP A 16 2.01 13.28 9.37
N SER A 17 1.79 13.02 10.65
CA SER A 17 2.21 13.96 11.68
C SER A 17 3.74 14.03 11.80
N THR A 18 4.25 15.07 12.45
CA THR A 18 5.70 15.21 12.71
C THR A 18 6.30 14.06 13.51
N TYR A 19 5.46 13.30 14.22
CA TYR A 19 5.83 12.10 14.97
C TYR A 19 6.44 11.00 14.10
N MET A 20 6.12 10.97 12.81
CA MET A 20 6.59 9.94 11.88
C MET A 20 7.96 10.24 11.29
N GLN A 21 8.48 11.47 11.41
CA GLN A 21 9.78 11.86 10.82
C GLN A 21 10.95 10.91 11.14
N PRO A 22 11.11 10.41 12.39
CA PRO A 22 12.22 9.52 12.72
C PRO A 22 12.21 8.17 12.00
N VAL A 23 11.06 7.77 11.43
CA VAL A 23 10.91 6.48 10.73
C VAL A 23 10.80 6.62 9.21
N PHE A 24 10.93 7.82 8.66
CA PHE A 24 11.01 8.00 7.21
C PHE A 24 12.23 7.29 6.64
N GLY A 25 12.04 6.57 5.53
CA GLY A 25 13.02 5.69 4.90
C GLY A 25 13.11 4.30 5.53
N GLN A 26 12.42 4.04 6.64
CA GLN A 26 12.44 2.72 7.25
C GLN A 26 11.42 1.76 6.63
N PRO A 27 11.80 0.48 6.42
CA PRO A 27 10.88 -0.53 5.91
C PRO A 27 9.99 -1.12 7.00
N LEU A 28 8.73 -1.33 6.66
CA LEU A 28 7.82 -2.26 7.34
C LEU A 28 8.03 -3.63 6.71
N LYS A 29 8.76 -4.50 7.37
CA LYS A 29 9.14 -5.81 6.81
C LYS A 29 8.12 -6.89 7.11
N ARG A 30 7.96 -7.81 6.14
CA ARG A 30 7.12 -9.01 6.28
C ARG A 30 5.71 -8.67 6.74
N ILE A 31 5.03 -7.80 6.00
CA ILE A 31 3.65 -7.42 6.25
C ILE A 31 2.75 -7.92 5.13
N ALA A 32 1.43 -7.92 5.37
CA ALA A 32 0.46 -8.09 4.30
C ALA A 32 -0.26 -6.77 4.02
N ALA A 33 -0.66 -6.56 2.76
CA ALA A 33 -1.44 -5.39 2.35
C ALA A 33 -2.55 -5.79 1.40
N TRP A 34 -3.68 -5.09 1.47
CA TRP A 34 -4.81 -5.24 0.56
C TRP A 34 -5.69 -4.00 0.53
N VAL A 35 -6.57 -3.93 -0.46
CA VAL A 35 -7.51 -2.83 -0.68
C VAL A 35 -8.93 -3.40 -0.78
N GLY A 36 -9.84 -2.99 0.11
CA GLY A 36 -11.21 -3.51 0.15
C GLY A 36 -11.24 -5.03 0.22
N ASP A 37 -11.91 -5.68 -0.75
CA ASP A 37 -12.02 -7.14 -0.84
C ASP A 37 -10.94 -7.77 -1.75
N ALA A 38 -9.94 -7.00 -2.18
CA ALA A 38 -8.86 -7.52 -3.02
C ALA A 38 -7.99 -8.53 -2.26
N GLU A 39 -7.29 -9.38 -3.01
CA GLU A 39 -6.40 -10.39 -2.46
C GLU A 39 -5.27 -9.75 -1.65
N LYS A 40 -4.98 -10.33 -0.48
CA LYS A 40 -3.85 -9.93 0.35
C LYS A 40 -2.54 -10.32 -0.33
N SER A 41 -1.63 -9.36 -0.42
CA SER A 41 -0.27 -9.59 -0.89
C SER A 41 0.73 -9.42 0.24
N MET A 42 1.76 -10.25 0.23
CA MET A 42 2.86 -10.20 1.20
C MET A 42 4.05 -9.44 0.63
N GLY A 43 4.78 -8.75 1.50
CA GLY A 43 6.00 -8.05 1.15
C GLY A 43 6.43 -7.03 2.19
N ASP A 44 7.21 -6.06 1.72
CA ASP A 44 7.70 -4.95 2.52
C ASP A 44 7.15 -3.63 1.97
N ILE A 45 6.96 -2.64 2.84
CA ILE A 45 6.59 -1.26 2.48
C ILE A 45 7.60 -0.31 3.12
N VAL A 46 8.01 0.71 2.38
CA VAL A 46 8.84 1.80 2.91
C VAL A 46 7.95 2.97 3.30
N ILE A 47 8.14 3.48 4.53
CA ILE A 47 7.51 4.71 5.00
C ILE A 47 8.32 5.88 4.43
N THR A 48 7.69 6.75 3.66
CA THR A 48 8.31 7.95 3.09
C THR A 48 7.73 9.21 3.73
N HIS A 49 8.37 10.35 3.48
CA HIS A 49 7.84 11.64 3.97
C HIS A 49 6.49 12.02 3.35
N TYR A 50 6.16 11.48 2.19
CA TYR A 50 4.89 11.73 1.49
C TYR A 50 3.84 10.63 1.68
N GLY A 51 4.21 9.48 2.27
CA GLY A 51 3.29 8.36 2.45
C GLY A 51 4.00 7.01 2.42
N LEU A 52 3.67 6.16 1.45
CA LEU A 52 4.15 4.78 1.36
C LEU A 52 4.64 4.44 -0.05
N GLU A 53 5.67 3.60 -0.11
CA GLU A 53 6.27 3.18 -1.37
C GLU A 53 6.76 1.73 -1.27
N SER A 54 6.84 1.05 -2.34
CA SER A 54 7.54 -0.21 -2.65
C SER A 54 6.72 -1.16 -3.51
N GLY A 55 7.32 -2.29 -3.88
CA GLY A 55 6.66 -3.33 -4.67
C GLY A 55 5.34 -3.84 -4.10
N LEU A 56 5.17 -3.86 -2.75
CA LEU A 56 3.90 -4.25 -2.14
C LEU A 56 2.81 -3.19 -2.37
N VAL A 57 3.16 -1.90 -2.30
CA VAL A 57 2.24 -0.80 -2.65
C VAL A 57 1.85 -0.89 -4.12
N TYR A 58 2.82 -1.13 -5.01
CA TYR A 58 2.59 -1.23 -6.46
C TYR A 58 1.64 -2.36 -6.82
N LYS A 59 1.76 -3.52 -6.16
CA LYS A 59 0.82 -4.65 -6.33
C LYS A 59 -0.64 -4.27 -6.01
N GLN A 60 -0.85 -3.35 -5.09
CA GLN A 60 -2.19 -2.86 -4.73
C GLN A 60 -2.67 -1.70 -5.60
N GLY A 61 -1.82 -1.13 -6.45
CA GLY A 61 -2.09 0.04 -7.26
C GLY A 61 -3.35 -0.09 -8.13
N ARG A 62 -3.56 -1.25 -8.77
CA ARG A 62 -4.75 -1.52 -9.57
C ARG A 62 -6.05 -1.42 -8.76
N ALA A 63 -6.07 -2.01 -7.56
CA ALA A 63 -7.23 -1.97 -6.67
C ALA A 63 -7.48 -0.56 -6.14
N LEU A 64 -6.43 0.19 -5.81
CA LEU A 64 -6.52 1.60 -5.40
C LEU A 64 -7.08 2.47 -6.54
N ARG A 65 -6.59 2.32 -7.77
CA ARG A 65 -7.15 3.06 -8.93
C ARG A 65 -8.62 2.73 -9.18
N ALA A 66 -9.02 1.47 -8.95
CA ALA A 66 -10.43 1.08 -9.05
C ALA A 66 -11.30 1.79 -7.99
N GLN A 67 -10.83 1.93 -6.75
CA GLN A 67 -11.51 2.76 -5.73
C GLN A 67 -11.60 4.22 -6.16
N GLN A 68 -10.52 4.79 -6.67
CA GLN A 68 -10.48 6.17 -7.14
C GLN A 68 -11.48 6.44 -8.27
N LYS A 69 -11.55 5.53 -9.26
CA LYS A 69 -12.53 5.62 -10.36
C LYS A 69 -13.99 5.55 -9.86
N GLN A 70 -14.23 4.86 -8.75
CA GLN A 70 -15.55 4.76 -8.12
C GLN A 70 -15.85 5.91 -7.14
N LEU A 71 -14.99 6.91 -7.05
CA LEU A 71 -15.08 8.02 -6.09
C LEU A 71 -15.19 7.55 -4.63
N ARG A 72 -14.60 6.41 -4.31
CA ARG A 72 -14.50 5.89 -2.95
C ARG A 72 -13.26 6.44 -2.25
N PRO A 73 -13.28 6.55 -0.90
CA PRO A 73 -12.07 6.85 -0.15
C PRO A 73 -10.96 5.85 -0.47
N LEU A 74 -9.76 6.35 -0.71
CA LEU A 74 -8.60 5.50 -0.91
C LEU A 74 -8.10 5.01 0.45
N VAL A 75 -8.14 3.71 0.66
CA VAL A 75 -7.68 3.09 1.92
C VAL A 75 -6.85 1.86 1.60
N LEU A 76 -5.61 1.87 2.07
CA LEU A 76 -4.74 0.69 2.10
C LEU A 76 -4.84 0.06 3.48
N THR A 77 -5.14 -1.23 3.55
CA THR A 77 -5.18 -1.98 4.81
C THR A 77 -3.93 -2.81 4.96
N LEU A 78 -3.32 -2.76 6.14
CA LEU A 78 -2.12 -3.52 6.46
C LEU A 78 -2.37 -4.52 7.59
N ASP A 79 -1.77 -5.69 7.47
CA ASP A 79 -1.51 -6.60 8.57
C ASP A 79 -0.03 -6.52 8.91
N LEU A 80 0.31 -5.91 10.06
CA LEU A 80 1.70 -5.68 10.44
C LEU A 80 2.41 -6.94 10.95
N LEU A 81 1.67 -7.98 11.32
CA LEU A 81 2.18 -9.25 11.87
C LEU A 81 1.40 -10.44 11.30
N PRO A 82 1.51 -10.71 9.97
CA PRO A 82 0.69 -11.73 9.31
C PRO A 82 0.91 -13.16 9.81
N ASP A 83 2.09 -13.45 10.34
CA ASP A 83 2.44 -14.77 10.87
C ASP A 83 1.83 -15.06 12.27
N VAL A 84 1.10 -14.11 12.85
CA VAL A 84 0.54 -14.21 14.21
C VAL A 84 -0.98 -14.02 14.12
N THR A 85 -1.74 -14.87 14.79
CA THR A 85 -3.20 -14.70 14.89
C THR A 85 -3.57 -13.52 15.79
N VAL A 86 -4.79 -12.99 15.63
CA VAL A 86 -5.32 -11.92 16.51
C VAL A 86 -5.27 -12.35 17.97
N GLN A 87 -5.65 -13.60 18.27
CA GLN A 87 -5.69 -14.16 19.61
C GLN A 87 -4.29 -14.24 20.25
N GLU A 88 -3.32 -14.79 19.52
CA GLU A 88 -1.93 -14.85 19.96
C GLU A 88 -1.34 -13.45 20.17
N LEU A 89 -1.62 -12.52 19.27
CA LEU A 89 -1.17 -11.15 19.38
C LEU A 89 -1.78 -10.45 20.61
N ALA A 90 -3.07 -10.63 20.86
CA ALA A 90 -3.74 -10.10 22.03
C ALA A 90 -3.08 -10.59 23.34
N VAL A 91 -2.67 -11.88 23.39
CA VAL A 91 -1.93 -12.42 24.55
C VAL A 91 -0.56 -11.74 24.71
N ARG A 92 0.20 -11.56 23.61
CA ARG A 92 1.52 -10.90 23.61
C ARG A 92 1.45 -9.43 23.99
N LEU A 93 0.36 -8.75 23.69
CA LEU A 93 0.13 -7.33 23.96
C LEU A 93 -0.38 -7.04 25.38
N LYS A 94 -0.64 -8.05 26.20
CA LYS A 94 -1.10 -7.85 27.58
C LYS A 94 -0.10 -7.01 28.37
N PRO A 95 -0.55 -5.90 28.98
CA PRO A 95 0.32 -5.06 29.79
C PRO A 95 0.79 -5.82 31.02
N THR A 96 2.03 -5.57 31.43
CA THR A 96 2.61 -6.13 32.64
C THR A 96 3.07 -4.98 33.56
N LYS A 97 2.93 -5.15 34.85
CA LYS A 97 3.37 -4.13 35.87
C LYS A 97 4.88 -3.80 35.81
N LYS A 98 5.67 -4.67 35.16
CA LYS A 98 7.14 -4.57 35.13
C LYS A 98 7.70 -4.03 33.82
N GLN A 99 6.87 -3.79 32.81
CA GLN A 99 7.34 -3.40 31.46
C GLN A 99 6.60 -2.17 30.95
N SER A 100 7.34 -1.30 30.26
CA SER A 100 6.73 -0.20 29.53
C SER A 100 5.94 -0.73 28.34
N LEU A 101 4.94 0.03 27.90
CA LEU A 101 4.15 -0.28 26.71
C LEU A 101 5.03 -0.53 25.47
N SER A 102 6.06 0.30 25.29
CA SER A 102 7.02 0.14 24.18
C SER A 102 7.76 -1.19 24.22
N ASN A 103 8.13 -1.67 25.40
CA ASN A 103 8.79 -2.97 25.55
C ASN A 103 7.82 -4.13 25.28
N VAL A 104 6.57 -4.03 25.71
CA VAL A 104 5.53 -5.02 25.40
C VAL A 104 5.31 -5.12 23.91
N TRP A 105 5.15 -3.98 23.22
CA TRP A 105 4.94 -3.94 21.78
C TRP A 105 6.13 -4.50 21.00
N ARG A 106 7.36 -4.11 21.37
CA ARG A 106 8.58 -4.64 20.75
C ARG A 106 8.69 -6.15 20.89
N LYS A 107 8.41 -6.71 22.07
CA LYS A 107 8.41 -8.17 22.31
C LYS A 107 7.28 -8.88 21.53
N ALA A 108 6.15 -8.22 21.30
CA ALA A 108 5.06 -8.76 20.50
C ALA A 108 5.40 -8.82 19.00
N GLY A 109 6.46 -8.13 18.53
CA GLY A 109 6.90 -8.11 17.14
C GLY A 109 6.75 -6.74 16.45
N LEU A 110 6.27 -5.71 17.17
CA LEU A 110 6.19 -4.35 16.65
C LEU A 110 7.55 -3.65 16.85
N ASP A 111 8.39 -3.67 15.82
CA ASP A 111 9.62 -2.88 15.78
C ASP A 111 9.33 -1.37 15.78
N ALA A 112 10.37 -0.54 15.75
CA ALA A 112 10.24 0.91 15.85
C ALA A 112 9.32 1.49 14.75
N ALA A 113 9.45 1.04 13.50
CA ALA A 113 8.65 1.51 12.38
C ALA A 113 7.18 1.11 12.53
N LYS A 114 6.91 -0.17 12.82
CA LYS A 114 5.55 -0.69 13.06
C LYS A 114 4.90 -0.02 14.28
N ALA A 115 5.65 0.13 15.39
CA ALA A 115 5.14 0.79 16.58
C ALA A 115 4.81 2.27 16.36
N SER A 116 5.63 2.99 15.58
CA SER A 116 5.35 4.39 15.22
C SER A 116 4.08 4.50 14.38
N LEU A 117 3.90 3.61 13.40
CA LEU A 117 2.71 3.57 12.56
C LEU A 117 1.44 3.26 13.37
N VAL A 118 1.52 2.34 14.33
CA VAL A 118 0.40 2.05 15.25
C VAL A 118 0.07 3.28 16.10
N ARG A 119 1.07 4.01 16.63
CA ARG A 119 0.83 5.24 17.40
C ARG A 119 0.23 6.36 16.58
N GLU A 120 0.57 6.43 15.30
CA GLU A 120 0.06 7.43 14.37
C GLU A 120 -1.43 7.21 14.05
N LEU A 121 -1.82 5.96 13.82
CA LEU A 121 -3.11 5.62 13.22
C LEU A 121 -4.13 5.02 14.20
N VAL A 122 -3.69 4.46 15.31
CA VAL A 122 -4.57 3.83 16.30
C VAL A 122 -4.84 4.78 17.45
N ALA A 123 -6.10 4.98 17.78
CA ALA A 123 -6.52 5.83 18.89
C ALA A 123 -5.87 5.39 20.21
N LYS A 124 -5.37 6.37 20.98
CA LYS A 124 -4.56 6.14 22.20
C LYS A 124 -5.28 5.32 23.27
N ASP A 125 -6.58 5.43 23.37
CA ASP A 125 -7.42 4.67 24.28
C ASP A 125 -7.42 3.16 23.98
N HIS A 126 -7.14 2.75 22.75
CA HIS A 126 -6.99 1.33 22.39
C HIS A 126 -5.63 0.74 22.79
N TRP A 127 -4.62 1.56 23.09
CA TRP A 127 -3.25 1.07 23.31
C TRP A 127 -3.10 0.14 24.53
N ASN A 128 -3.96 0.29 25.54
CA ASN A 128 -3.99 -0.54 26.72
C ASN A 128 -5.08 -1.63 26.70
N HIS A 129 -5.72 -1.82 25.55
CA HIS A 129 -6.75 -2.85 25.33
C HIS A 129 -6.24 -3.90 24.34
N PRO A 130 -5.61 -5.00 24.82
CA PRO A 130 -4.88 -5.95 23.98
C PRO A 130 -5.68 -6.53 22.81
N GLU A 131 -6.94 -6.86 23.03
CA GLU A 131 -7.82 -7.44 22.01
C GLU A 131 -8.12 -6.43 20.89
N GLN A 132 -8.46 -5.18 21.26
CA GLN A 132 -8.74 -4.11 20.31
C GLN A 132 -7.47 -3.71 19.55
N LEU A 133 -6.34 -3.57 20.27
CA LEU A 133 -5.05 -3.26 19.67
C LEU A 133 -4.62 -4.35 18.69
N ALA A 134 -4.77 -5.63 19.05
CA ALA A 134 -4.45 -6.74 18.16
C ALA A 134 -5.27 -6.68 16.86
N GLN A 135 -6.57 -6.40 16.94
CA GLN A 135 -7.42 -6.22 15.75
C GLN A 135 -6.94 -5.07 14.88
N GLN A 136 -6.59 -3.91 15.48
CA GLN A 136 -6.08 -2.75 14.74
C GLN A 136 -4.74 -3.05 14.06
N VAL A 137 -3.82 -3.74 14.73
CA VAL A 137 -2.51 -4.14 14.17
C VAL A 137 -2.68 -5.11 12.99
N LYS A 138 -3.70 -5.97 13.02
CA LYS A 138 -4.01 -6.95 11.97
C LYS A 138 -4.83 -6.38 10.82
N GLN A 139 -5.46 -5.22 11.00
CA GLN A 139 -6.28 -4.54 10.00
C GLN A 139 -6.10 -3.03 10.11
N LEU A 140 -4.83 -2.58 10.04
CA LEU A 140 -4.48 -1.18 10.14
C LEU A 140 -4.85 -0.46 8.84
N GLN A 141 -5.82 0.44 8.91
CA GLN A 141 -6.28 1.22 7.77
C GLN A 141 -5.49 2.51 7.64
N ILE A 142 -4.94 2.73 6.45
CA ILE A 142 -4.22 3.95 6.10
C ILE A 142 -5.03 4.69 5.05
N PRO A 143 -5.67 5.82 5.40
CA PRO A 143 -6.32 6.68 4.43
C PRO A 143 -5.27 7.33 3.54
N LEU A 144 -5.49 7.30 2.23
CA LEU A 144 -4.57 7.87 1.26
C LEU A 144 -5.20 9.10 0.60
N THR A 145 -4.40 10.10 0.29
CA THR A 145 -4.82 11.32 -0.40
C THR A 145 -4.70 11.19 -1.92
N GLY A 146 -3.84 10.29 -2.41
CA GLY A 146 -3.65 10.05 -3.83
C GLY A 146 -2.46 9.16 -4.15
N PHE A 147 -2.12 9.15 -5.43
CA PHE A 147 -0.87 8.58 -5.94
C PHE A 147 0.16 9.67 -6.13
N ARG A 148 1.43 9.29 -6.05
CA ARG A 148 2.51 10.18 -6.52
C ARG A 148 2.34 10.48 -8.00
N PRO A 149 2.86 11.65 -8.47
CA PRO A 149 2.79 12.05 -9.88
C PRO A 149 3.29 10.97 -10.83
N ILE A 150 2.71 10.93 -12.03
CA ILE A 150 3.05 9.92 -13.03
C ILE A 150 4.53 9.97 -13.44
N GLU A 151 5.15 11.13 -13.34
CA GLU A 151 6.57 11.34 -13.63
C GLU A 151 7.51 10.61 -12.66
N GLU A 152 6.98 10.22 -11.49
CA GLU A 152 7.69 9.42 -10.48
C GLU A 152 7.36 7.93 -10.57
N ALA A 153 6.42 7.55 -11.43
CA ALA A 153 6.01 6.16 -11.57
C ALA A 153 7.04 5.33 -12.34
N ILE A 154 7.27 4.10 -11.89
CA ILE A 154 8.17 3.16 -12.57
C ILE A 154 7.48 2.55 -13.80
N SER A 155 6.15 2.44 -13.78
CA SER A 155 5.33 1.96 -14.89
C SER A 155 3.99 2.68 -14.94
N CYS A 156 3.32 2.61 -16.09
CA CYS A 156 2.04 3.27 -16.32
C CYS A 156 0.93 2.26 -16.61
N ALA A 157 -0.31 2.67 -16.33
CA ALA A 157 -1.52 2.07 -16.85
C ALA A 157 -2.14 3.03 -17.87
N GLY A 158 -2.96 2.52 -18.78
CA GLY A 158 -3.52 3.29 -19.91
C GLY A 158 -2.70 3.14 -21.18
N GLY A 159 -3.05 3.87 -22.22
CA GLY A 159 -2.40 3.84 -23.53
C GLY A 159 -3.35 3.59 -24.68
N VAL A 160 -2.82 3.13 -25.80
CA VAL A 160 -3.61 2.86 -27.00
C VAL A 160 -4.43 1.59 -26.83
N ARG A 161 -5.75 1.74 -26.90
CA ARG A 161 -6.70 0.63 -26.73
C ARG A 161 -6.55 -0.39 -27.86
N ARG A 162 -6.71 -1.67 -27.52
CA ARG A 162 -6.55 -2.78 -28.44
C ARG A 162 -7.49 -2.73 -29.65
N GLU A 163 -8.68 -2.17 -29.48
CA GLU A 163 -9.66 -1.97 -30.55
C GLU A 163 -9.14 -1.05 -31.66
N GLY A 164 -8.19 -0.18 -31.38
CA GLY A 164 -7.49 0.68 -32.33
C GLY A 164 -6.40 0.00 -33.14
N LEU A 165 -6.10 -1.29 -32.84
CA LEU A 165 -5.01 -2.05 -33.44
C LEU A 165 -5.52 -3.26 -34.25
N SER A 166 -4.76 -3.66 -35.25
CA SER A 166 -4.88 -4.96 -35.90
C SER A 166 -4.35 -6.09 -35.03
N SER A 167 -4.55 -7.34 -35.44
CA SER A 167 -3.96 -8.52 -34.80
C SER A 167 -2.42 -8.52 -34.81
N GLN A 168 -1.82 -7.72 -35.69
CA GLN A 168 -0.37 -7.56 -35.86
C GLN A 168 0.16 -6.31 -35.16
N LEU A 169 -0.65 -5.69 -34.28
CA LEU A 169 -0.32 -4.47 -33.53
C LEU A 169 -0.10 -3.23 -34.41
N GLN A 170 -0.62 -3.23 -35.65
CA GLN A 170 -0.64 -2.06 -36.51
C GLN A 170 -1.77 -1.11 -36.07
N LEU A 171 -1.52 0.18 -36.12
CA LEU A 171 -2.53 1.19 -35.86
C LEU A 171 -3.54 1.19 -37.05
N LYS A 172 -4.82 0.92 -36.78
CA LYS A 172 -5.86 0.86 -37.82
C LYS A 172 -6.00 2.16 -38.61
N SER A 173 -5.78 3.31 -37.96
CA SER A 173 -5.81 4.63 -38.57
C SER A 173 -4.56 4.94 -39.39
N ASN A 174 -3.44 4.25 -39.18
CA ASN A 174 -2.20 4.38 -39.93
C ASN A 174 -1.44 3.04 -39.93
N PRO A 175 -1.65 2.16 -40.93
CA PRO A 175 -1.05 0.83 -40.99
C PRO A 175 0.48 0.80 -41.06
N ALA A 176 1.12 1.94 -41.34
CA ALA A 176 2.58 2.04 -41.31
C ALA A 176 3.16 2.10 -39.89
N VAL A 177 2.31 2.27 -38.84
CA VAL A 177 2.71 2.39 -37.45
C VAL A 177 2.38 1.11 -36.68
N PHE A 178 3.40 0.54 -36.03
CA PHE A 178 3.27 -0.59 -35.11
C PHE A 178 3.49 -0.10 -33.69
N LEU A 179 2.70 -0.62 -32.74
CA LEU A 179 2.79 -0.24 -31.33
C LEU A 179 3.03 -1.48 -30.46
N CYS A 180 3.93 -1.36 -29.47
CA CYS A 180 4.22 -2.44 -28.53
C CYS A 180 4.66 -1.87 -27.17
N GLY A 181 4.64 -2.71 -26.13
CA GLY A 181 5.07 -2.33 -24.79
C GLY A 181 4.07 -1.45 -24.04
N GLU A 182 4.54 -0.57 -23.18
CA GLU A 182 3.71 0.26 -22.28
C GLU A 182 2.86 1.33 -22.98
N VAL A 183 3.07 1.56 -24.26
CA VAL A 183 2.19 2.44 -25.05
C VAL A 183 0.81 1.82 -25.29
N LEU A 184 0.70 0.51 -25.12
CA LEU A 184 -0.58 -0.20 -25.20
C LEU A 184 -1.38 -0.03 -23.91
N ASP A 185 -2.73 -0.01 -24.04
CA ASP A 185 -3.61 0.08 -22.88
C ASP A 185 -3.59 -1.21 -22.06
N TRP A 186 -2.77 -1.22 -21.03
CA TRP A 186 -2.70 -2.25 -20.02
C TRP A 186 -2.12 -1.70 -18.72
N ASP A 187 -2.20 -2.48 -17.67
CA ASP A 187 -1.62 -2.14 -16.38
C ASP A 187 -0.25 -2.83 -16.28
N ALA A 188 0.78 -2.12 -16.71
CA ALA A 188 2.12 -2.67 -16.82
C ALA A 188 2.68 -3.04 -15.44
N PRO A 189 3.14 -4.30 -15.23
CA PRO A 189 3.76 -4.69 -13.97
C PRO A 189 5.17 -4.09 -13.84
N THR A 190 5.63 -3.93 -12.60
CA THR A 190 7.02 -3.57 -12.33
C THR A 190 7.93 -4.77 -12.54
N GLY A 191 9.05 -4.57 -13.21
CA GLY A 191 10.07 -5.60 -13.40
C GLY A 191 9.92 -6.43 -14.67
N GLY A 192 9.16 -5.95 -15.65
CA GLY A 192 9.17 -6.35 -17.07
C GLY A 192 8.50 -7.64 -17.39
#